data_dabc94b7e73de247bc52434dbe614721
#
_entry.id   dabc94b7e73de247bc52434dbe614721
#
_cell.length_a   1.000
_cell.length_b   1.000
_cell.length_c   1.000
_cell.angle_alpha   90.00
_cell.angle_beta   90.00
_cell.angle_gamma   90.00
#
_symmetry.space_group_name_H-M   'P 1'
#
loop_
_entity.id
_entity.type
_entity.pdbx_description
1 polymer ?
#
loop_
_entity_poly.entity_id
_entity_poly.type
_entity_poly.pdbx_seq_one_letter_code
_entity_poly.pdbx_strand_id
1 'polypeptide(L)'
;MWTEYNDKVARDICCNCSSAVSKRSYNYFRTALHYSPDKVWSEIYDGKAMYFATRARDHVRLIEIAVRSEYQGQGMGKKVLFRLLSRMKRNNLYKLTFRTPIVEDAQSFWLHLGAKIVDVKGEDYEMELTII
;
A
#
# COMPACT_ATOMS: atom_id res chain seq x y z
N MET A 1 -3.46 -17.02 4.28
CA MET A 1 -4.66 -16.91 3.46
C MET A 1 -5.06 -15.46 3.28
N TRP A 2 -5.45 -15.11 2.08
CA TRP A 2 -5.92 -13.75 1.77
C TRP A 2 -7.41 -13.63 2.07
N THR A 3 -7.81 -12.51 2.67
CA THR A 3 -9.21 -12.21 2.96
C THR A 3 -9.55 -10.80 2.51
N GLU A 4 -10.84 -10.55 2.31
CA GLU A 4 -11.32 -9.22 2.00
C GLU A 4 -11.15 -8.28 3.20
N TYR A 5 -11.30 -6.98 2.95
CA TYR A 5 -11.23 -5.97 4.00
C TYR A 5 -12.23 -6.27 5.12
N ASN A 6 -11.73 -6.19 6.34
CA ASN A 6 -12.52 -6.28 7.57
C ASN A 6 -12.04 -5.16 8.49
N ASP A 7 -12.93 -4.29 8.88
CA ASP A 7 -12.59 -3.08 9.64
C ASP A 7 -11.89 -3.40 10.97
N LYS A 8 -12.38 -4.41 11.68
CA LYS A 8 -11.80 -4.81 12.97
C LYS A 8 -10.36 -5.30 12.81
N VAL A 9 -10.12 -6.17 11.84
CA VAL A 9 -8.80 -6.73 11.57
C VAL A 9 -7.86 -5.64 11.05
N ALA A 10 -8.33 -4.78 10.16
CA ALA A 10 -7.53 -3.67 9.62
C ALA A 10 -7.10 -2.72 10.74
N ARG A 11 -8.02 -2.38 11.64
CA ARG A 11 -7.70 -1.53 12.79
C ARG A 11 -6.65 -2.18 13.68
N ASP A 12 -6.78 -3.48 13.93
CA ASP A 12 -5.82 -4.24 14.74
C ASP A 12 -4.42 -4.22 14.11
N ILE A 13 -4.32 -4.45 12.82
CA ILE A 13 -3.04 -4.38 12.10
C ILE A 13 -2.43 -2.98 12.23
N CYS A 14 -3.20 -1.93 11.95
CA CYS A 14 -2.71 -0.56 11.96
C CYS A 14 -2.32 -0.08 13.36
N CYS A 15 -3.05 -0.49 14.40
CA CYS A 15 -2.73 -0.14 15.78
C CYS A 15 -1.49 -0.86 16.30
N ASN A 16 -1.12 -2.00 15.72
CA ASN A 16 0.04 -2.80 16.12
C ASN A 16 1.21 -2.67 15.14
N CYS A 17 1.14 -1.70 14.26
CA CYS A 17 2.18 -1.34 13.32
C CYS A 17 3.11 -0.33 13.97
N SER A 18 4.41 -0.41 13.71
CA SER A 18 5.39 0.52 14.27
C SER A 18 5.31 1.92 13.65
N SER A 19 4.62 2.08 12.52
CA SER A 19 4.55 3.33 11.77
C SER A 19 3.33 4.18 12.17
N ALA A 20 3.58 5.41 12.61
CA ALA A 20 2.52 6.39 12.84
C ALA A 20 1.81 6.79 11.53
N VAL A 21 2.49 6.64 10.40
CA VAL A 21 1.93 6.92 9.08
C VAL A 21 0.79 5.97 8.76
N SER A 22 0.90 4.71 9.15
CA SER A 22 -0.16 3.73 8.91
C SER A 22 -1.47 4.08 9.62
N LYS A 23 -1.41 4.69 10.79
CA LYS A 23 -2.62 5.17 11.49
C LYS A 23 -3.31 6.29 10.72
N ARG A 24 -2.53 7.21 10.18
CA ARG A 24 -3.05 8.31 9.35
C ARG A 24 -3.65 7.76 8.05
N SER A 25 -2.96 6.84 7.42
CA SER A 25 -3.41 6.20 6.19
C SER A 25 -4.70 5.41 6.42
N TYR A 26 -4.81 4.75 7.55
CA TYR A 26 -6.02 4.01 7.93
C TYR A 26 -7.23 4.94 8.02
N ASN A 27 -7.08 6.11 8.64
CA ASN A 27 -8.17 7.08 8.72
C ASN A 27 -8.57 7.62 7.34
N TYR A 28 -7.58 7.93 6.51
CA TYR A 28 -7.82 8.33 5.12
C TYR A 28 -8.57 7.24 4.36
N PHE A 29 -8.14 6.00 4.51
CA PHE A 29 -8.72 4.85 3.83
C PHE A 29 -10.18 4.63 4.23
N ARG A 30 -10.50 4.74 5.52
CA ARG A 30 -11.87 4.62 5.99
C ARG A 30 -12.78 5.68 5.38
N THR A 31 -12.28 6.89 5.26
CA THR A 31 -13.02 7.99 4.62
C THR A 31 -13.27 7.66 3.14
N ALA A 32 -12.26 7.20 2.43
CA ALA A 32 -12.39 6.81 1.04
C ALA A 32 -13.39 5.64 0.88
N LEU A 33 -13.32 4.66 1.76
CA LEU A 33 -14.23 3.51 1.75
C LEU A 33 -15.70 3.95 1.95
N HIS A 34 -15.93 4.95 2.79
CA HIS A 34 -17.26 5.48 3.02
C HIS A 34 -17.82 6.20 1.79
N TYR A 35 -17.01 7.04 1.14
CA TYR A 35 -17.47 7.90 0.04
C TYR A 35 -17.35 7.26 -1.34
N SER A 36 -16.42 6.36 -1.54
CA SER A 36 -16.14 5.75 -2.86
C SER A 36 -15.74 4.29 -2.72
N PRO A 37 -16.62 3.42 -2.19
CA PRO A 37 -16.23 2.03 -1.89
C PRO A 37 -15.82 1.22 -3.12
N ASP A 38 -16.35 1.55 -4.29
CA ASP A 38 -16.02 0.87 -5.55
C ASP A 38 -14.62 1.17 -6.06
N LYS A 39 -13.98 2.23 -5.56
CA LYS A 39 -12.63 2.63 -5.96
C LYS A 39 -11.56 2.20 -4.96
N VAL A 40 -11.95 1.58 -3.88
CA VAL A 40 -11.04 1.19 -2.82
C VAL A 40 -10.67 -0.28 -2.97
N TRP A 41 -9.36 -0.54 -2.99
CA TRP A 41 -8.82 -1.89 -3.04
C TRP A 41 -8.06 -2.19 -1.75
N SER A 42 -8.35 -3.32 -1.14
CA SER A 42 -7.65 -3.79 0.04
C SER A 42 -7.81 -5.29 0.18
N GLU A 43 -6.75 -5.95 0.62
CA GLU A 43 -6.77 -7.36 1.00
C GLU A 43 -5.90 -7.54 2.24
N ILE A 44 -6.27 -8.50 3.07
CA ILE A 44 -5.59 -8.79 4.32
C ILE A 44 -4.99 -10.20 4.24
N TYR A 45 -3.73 -10.36 4.64
CA TYR A 45 -3.04 -11.63 4.69
C TYR A 45 -2.92 -12.13 6.14
N ASP A 46 -3.68 -13.17 6.46
CA ASP A 46 -3.65 -13.90 7.76
C ASP A 46 -3.75 -12.97 8.99
N GLY A 47 -4.42 -11.83 8.87
CA GLY A 47 -4.48 -10.84 9.95
C GLY A 47 -3.14 -10.20 10.30
N LYS A 48 -2.11 -10.38 9.48
CA LYS A 48 -0.73 -9.96 9.75
C LYS A 48 -0.32 -8.72 8.99
N ALA A 49 -0.82 -8.56 7.78
CA ALA A 49 -0.42 -7.48 6.88
C ALA A 49 -1.52 -7.19 5.88
N MET A 50 -1.49 -5.98 5.31
CA MET A 50 -2.50 -5.58 4.34
C MET A 50 -2.00 -4.42 3.49
N TYR A 51 -2.68 -4.18 2.37
CA TYR A 51 -2.50 -2.97 1.59
C TYR A 51 -3.77 -2.13 1.57
N PHE A 52 -3.58 -0.82 1.46
CA PHE A 52 -4.63 0.15 1.19
C PHE A 52 -4.31 0.80 -0.13
N ALA A 53 -5.25 0.77 -1.08
CA ALA A 53 -5.06 1.38 -2.38
C ALA A 53 -6.38 1.94 -2.90
N THR A 54 -6.27 2.90 -3.81
CA THR A 54 -7.44 3.42 -4.53
C THR A 54 -7.21 3.24 -6.02
N ARG A 55 -8.26 2.86 -6.74
CA ARG A 55 -8.19 2.67 -8.16
C ARG A 55 -8.66 3.93 -8.87
N ALA A 56 -7.82 4.46 -9.76
CA ALA A 56 -8.21 5.46 -10.74
C ALA A 56 -8.49 4.77 -12.08
N ARG A 57 -8.81 5.55 -13.10
CA ARG A 57 -9.18 5.02 -14.41
C ARG A 57 -8.06 4.20 -15.06
N ASP A 58 -6.83 4.67 -14.98
CA ASP A 58 -5.68 4.13 -15.70
C ASP A 58 -4.52 3.72 -14.79
N HIS A 59 -4.68 3.84 -13.48
CA HIS A 59 -3.62 3.49 -12.53
C HIS A 59 -4.20 3.18 -11.15
N VAL A 60 -3.34 2.70 -10.28
CA VAL A 60 -3.66 2.44 -8.87
C VAL A 60 -2.77 3.32 -8.01
N ARG A 61 -3.37 3.97 -7.02
CA ARG A 61 -2.65 4.73 -6.00
C ARG A 61 -2.49 3.87 -4.75
N LEU A 62 -1.26 3.52 -4.41
CA LEU A 62 -0.98 2.85 -3.14
C LEU A 62 -0.98 3.89 -2.03
N ILE A 63 -1.84 3.69 -1.03
CA ILE A 63 -1.90 4.57 0.12
C ILE A 63 -0.91 4.09 1.18
N GLU A 64 -0.95 2.80 1.50
CA GLU A 64 -0.06 2.24 2.53
C GLU A 64 0.00 0.72 2.43
N ILE A 65 1.13 0.18 2.85
CA ILE A 65 1.26 -1.24 3.20
C ILE A 65 1.49 -1.27 4.71
N ALA A 66 0.63 -1.96 5.43
CA ALA A 66 0.74 -2.08 6.88
C ALA A 66 1.10 -3.51 7.25
N VAL A 67 2.12 -3.67 8.09
CA VAL A 67 2.58 -4.97 8.60
C VAL A 67 2.66 -4.87 10.12
N ARG A 68 2.03 -5.81 10.83
CA ARG A 68 2.13 -5.85 12.29
C ARG A 68 3.60 -5.92 12.70
N SER A 69 3.96 -5.23 13.78
CA SER A 69 5.35 -5.10 14.22
C SER A 69 6.06 -6.45 14.41
N GLU A 70 5.34 -7.45 14.92
CA GLU A 70 5.87 -8.78 15.19
C GLU A 70 6.20 -9.58 13.93
N TYR A 71 5.72 -9.14 12.77
CA TYR A 71 5.96 -9.81 11.48
C TYR A 71 6.83 -9.00 10.54
N GLN A 72 7.36 -7.87 10.96
CA GLN A 72 8.27 -7.07 10.15
C GLN A 72 9.62 -7.79 9.96
N GLY A 73 10.29 -7.50 8.84
CA GLY A 73 11.56 -8.13 8.52
C GLY A 73 11.45 -9.55 7.98
N GLN A 74 10.25 -10.04 7.70
CA GLN A 74 10.00 -11.41 7.22
C GLN A 74 9.50 -11.45 5.77
N GLY A 75 9.67 -10.36 5.02
CA GLY A 75 9.21 -10.28 3.62
C GLY A 75 7.71 -10.10 3.46
N MET A 76 7.00 -9.77 4.52
CA MET A 76 5.55 -9.65 4.50
C MET A 76 5.06 -8.47 3.65
N GLY A 77 5.75 -7.33 3.73
CA GLY A 77 5.43 -6.16 2.92
C GLY A 77 5.58 -6.43 1.43
N LYS A 78 6.62 -7.14 1.04
CA LYS A 78 6.85 -7.55 -0.35
C LYS A 78 5.76 -8.49 -0.84
N LYS A 79 5.35 -9.43 0.00
CA LYS A 79 4.28 -10.38 -0.31
C LYS A 79 2.96 -9.65 -0.56
N VAL A 80 2.63 -8.69 0.28
CA VAL A 80 1.42 -7.88 0.16
C VAL A 80 1.48 -7.02 -1.11
N LEU A 81 2.63 -6.40 -1.38
CA LEU A 81 2.81 -5.61 -2.60
C LEU A 81 2.60 -6.47 -3.85
N PHE A 82 3.19 -7.65 -3.92
CA PHE A 82 3.05 -8.53 -5.09
C PHE A 82 1.60 -9.00 -5.27
N ARG A 83 0.85 -9.15 -4.20
CA ARG A 83 -0.58 -9.44 -4.29
C ARG A 83 -1.32 -8.31 -4.98
N LEU A 84 -1.02 -7.07 -4.61
CA LEU A 84 -1.60 -5.88 -5.25
C LEU A 84 -1.21 -5.81 -6.73
N LEU A 85 0.06 -6.01 -7.06
CA LEU A 85 0.54 -5.97 -8.45
C LEU A 85 -0.14 -7.04 -9.31
N SER A 86 -0.35 -8.24 -8.78
CA SER A 86 -1.08 -9.29 -9.47
C SER A 86 -2.53 -8.91 -9.75
N ARG A 87 -3.19 -8.28 -8.79
CA ARG A 87 -4.56 -7.79 -8.96
C ARG A 87 -4.63 -6.72 -10.03
N MET A 88 -3.64 -5.82 -10.06
CA MET A 88 -3.54 -4.79 -11.09
C MET A 88 -3.45 -5.40 -12.49
N LYS A 89 -2.58 -6.38 -12.68
CA LYS A 89 -2.42 -7.06 -13.97
C LYS A 89 -3.72 -7.70 -14.44
N ARG A 90 -4.44 -8.36 -13.54
CA ARG A 90 -5.72 -8.99 -13.88
C ARG A 90 -6.78 -7.97 -14.30
N ASN A 91 -6.61 -6.72 -13.92
CA ASN A 91 -7.52 -5.62 -14.26
C ASN A 91 -6.96 -4.70 -15.35
N ASN A 92 -5.87 -5.11 -16.01
CA ASN A 92 -5.21 -4.35 -17.08
C ASN A 92 -4.74 -2.96 -16.61
N LEU A 93 -4.28 -2.87 -15.37
CA LEU A 93 -3.70 -1.68 -14.78
C LEU A 93 -2.23 -1.92 -14.53
N TYR A 94 -1.36 -1.08 -15.08
CA TYR A 94 0.08 -1.34 -15.11
C TYR A 94 0.91 -0.25 -14.44
N LYS A 95 0.27 0.81 -13.93
CA LYS A 95 0.97 1.89 -13.25
C LYS A 95 0.51 2.01 -11.81
N LEU A 96 1.46 1.95 -10.87
CA LEU A 96 1.25 2.18 -9.46
C LEU A 96 1.91 3.50 -9.08
N THR A 97 1.17 4.38 -8.42
CA THR A 97 1.70 5.64 -7.89
C THR A 97 1.66 5.62 -6.38
N PHE A 98 2.62 6.29 -5.74
CA PHE A 98 2.68 6.32 -4.28
C PHE A 98 3.67 7.39 -3.82
N ARG A 99 3.63 7.69 -2.52
CA ARG A 99 4.63 8.55 -1.87
C ARG A 99 5.50 7.71 -0.95
N THR A 100 6.77 8.06 -0.85
CA THR A 100 7.69 7.46 0.11
C THR A 100 8.54 8.58 0.73
N PRO A 101 8.86 8.48 2.03
CA PRO A 101 9.76 9.46 2.67
C PRO A 101 11.11 9.50 1.97
N ILE A 102 11.74 10.68 1.98
CA ILE A 102 13.10 10.85 1.45
C ILE A 102 14.08 10.26 2.49
N VAL A 103 14.06 8.94 2.63
CA VAL A 103 14.92 8.17 3.51
C VAL A 103 15.48 7.03 2.67
N GLU A 104 16.78 6.85 2.73
CA GLU A 104 17.49 5.91 1.86
C GLU A 104 16.89 4.51 1.85
N ASP A 105 16.58 3.95 3.02
CA ASP A 105 16.05 2.59 3.12
C ASP A 105 14.68 2.44 2.46
N ALA A 106 13.79 3.41 2.64
CA ALA A 106 12.46 3.37 2.07
C ALA A 106 12.50 3.47 0.54
N GLN A 107 13.29 4.40 0.01
CA GLN A 107 13.38 4.59 -1.44
C GLN A 107 14.16 3.47 -2.12
N SER A 108 15.17 2.89 -1.48
CA SER A 108 15.98 1.80 -2.05
C SER A 108 15.12 0.59 -2.40
N PHE A 109 14.19 0.23 -1.53
CA PHE A 109 13.26 -0.86 -1.79
C PHE A 109 12.51 -0.66 -3.11
N TRP A 110 11.96 0.53 -3.30
CA TRP A 110 11.18 0.84 -4.50
C TRP A 110 12.03 0.97 -5.75
N LEU A 111 13.20 1.60 -5.63
CA LEU A 111 14.12 1.75 -6.77
C LEU A 111 14.62 0.39 -7.25
N HIS A 112 14.84 -0.56 -6.35
CA HIS A 112 15.24 -1.93 -6.69
C HIS A 112 14.16 -2.64 -7.51
N LEU A 113 12.89 -2.31 -7.29
CA LEU A 113 11.78 -2.87 -8.07
C LEU A 113 11.58 -2.18 -9.42
N GLY A 114 12.35 -1.13 -9.70
CA GLY A 114 12.24 -0.38 -10.95
C GLY A 114 11.34 0.84 -10.89
N ALA A 115 10.94 1.27 -9.69
CA ALA A 115 10.16 2.50 -9.54
C ALA A 115 11.01 3.73 -9.86
N LYS A 116 10.34 4.80 -10.30
CA LYS A 116 10.98 6.08 -10.65
C LYS A 116 10.49 7.17 -9.72
N ILE A 117 11.40 8.07 -9.36
CA ILE A 117 11.04 9.32 -8.68
C ILE A 117 10.54 10.29 -9.77
N VAL A 118 9.29 10.73 -9.65
CA VAL A 118 8.69 11.64 -10.64
C VAL A 118 8.48 13.05 -10.11
N ASP A 119 8.50 13.25 -8.79
CA ASP A 119 8.36 14.57 -8.19
C ASP A 119 8.85 14.55 -6.73
N VAL A 120 9.02 15.73 -6.17
CA VAL A 120 9.33 15.93 -4.75
C VAL A 120 8.16 16.69 -4.12
N LYS A 121 7.58 16.14 -3.07
CA LYS A 121 6.43 16.71 -2.36
C LYS A 121 6.79 16.92 -0.89
N GLY A 122 7.35 18.09 -0.55
CA GLY A 122 7.82 18.34 0.79
C GLY A 122 8.94 17.40 1.20
N GLU A 123 8.70 16.56 2.20
CA GLU A 123 9.67 15.58 2.70
C GLU A 123 9.50 14.19 2.06
N ASP A 124 8.66 14.09 1.04
CA ASP A 124 8.38 12.83 0.34
C ASP A 124 8.76 12.90 -1.12
N TYR A 125 9.07 11.73 -1.68
CA TYR A 125 9.11 11.53 -3.13
C TYR A 125 7.76 11.02 -3.60
N GLU A 126 7.28 11.58 -4.70
CA GLU A 126 6.22 10.98 -5.51
C GLU A 126 6.88 9.99 -6.46
N MET A 127 6.44 8.73 -6.45
CA MET A 127 7.06 7.67 -7.25
C MET A 127 6.03 6.96 -8.11
N GLU A 128 6.53 6.36 -9.19
CA GLU A 128 5.75 5.52 -10.08
C GLU A 128 6.46 4.19 -10.32
N LEU A 129 5.69 3.11 -10.30
CA LEU A 129 6.15 1.79 -10.70
C LEU A 129 5.29 1.31 -11.86
N THR A 130 5.92 0.99 -12.99
CA THR A 130 5.24 0.41 -14.15
C THR A 130 5.52 -1.09 -14.15
N ILE A 131 4.45 -1.87 -14.19
CA ILE A 131 4.52 -3.33 -14.28
C ILE A 131 4.22 -3.75 -15.70
N ILE A 132 5.05 -4.62 -16.23
CA ILE A 132 4.92 -5.10 -17.61
C ILE A 132 4.75 -6.61 -17.60
#